data_7e347b14d33c5d81de4da34836b10b52
#
_entry.id   7e347b14d33c5d81de4da34836b10b52
#
_cell.length_a   1.000
_cell.length_b   1.000
_cell.length_c   1.000
_cell.angle_alpha   90.00
_cell.angle_beta   90.00
_cell.angle_gamma   90.00
#
_symmetry.space_group_name_H-M   'P 1'
#
loop_
_entity.id
_entity.type
_entity.pdbx_description
1 polymer ?
#
loop_
_entity_poly.entity_id
_entity_poly.type
_entity_poly.pdbx_seq_one_letter_code
_entity_poly.pdbx_strand_id
1 'polypeptide(L)'
;SMQPKLDGVRCVIQYERKAQPREDVVVAYSRTGKEWKNIDHILFNLLPFFQLNPNVILDGELYNHDLRNDFEKIISCVRKTKPTAEHKAESAKLVQFHCYDIIDETKTFDQRDTFIKHSVPYNHCIHHVETLEIDEMQVHYVHGMNLEKGYEGSIVRLNTEYQCKRSHSLRKFKDFHDTEATLTSWVEGKGKRVGTIGKFMAIDADGNEFGMPVMDKFKYLQDNFEKMKTWVGKTATFTYFERTKAN
;
A
#
# COMPACT_ATOMS: atom_id res chain seq x y z
N SER A 1 -0.59 -16.33 9.67
CA SER A 1 -1.31 -16.29 8.38
C SER A 1 -0.61 -15.39 7.38
N MET A 2 -0.85 -15.59 6.10
CA MET A 2 -0.20 -14.84 5.03
C MET A 2 -1.20 -14.46 3.93
N GLN A 3 -1.09 -13.24 3.43
CA GLN A 3 -1.91 -12.67 2.37
C GLN A 3 -1.02 -12.16 1.24
N PRO A 4 -1.47 -12.15 -0.03
CA PRO A 4 -0.78 -11.42 -1.10
C PRO A 4 -0.75 -9.93 -0.77
N LYS A 5 0.36 -9.28 -1.10
CA LYS A 5 0.47 -7.82 -1.01
C LYS A 5 -0.01 -7.20 -2.32
N LEU A 6 -1.12 -6.51 -2.24
CA LEU A 6 -1.71 -5.82 -3.38
C LEU A 6 -0.97 -4.49 -3.61
N ASP A 7 -0.70 -4.17 -4.86
CA ASP A 7 -0.19 -2.87 -5.27
C ASP A 7 -1.35 -1.96 -5.69
N GLY A 8 -2.02 -1.40 -4.71
CA GLY A 8 -3.19 -0.57 -4.86
C GLY A 8 -3.15 0.66 -3.94
N VAL A 9 -4.31 1.20 -3.62
CA VAL A 9 -4.45 2.29 -2.66
C VAL A 9 -5.36 1.91 -1.52
N ARG A 10 -4.85 2.02 -0.29
CA ARG A 10 -5.61 1.70 0.92
C ARG A 10 -6.93 2.44 0.97
N CYS A 11 -7.98 1.71 1.29
CA CYS A 11 -9.33 2.19 1.44
C CYS A 11 -9.95 1.65 2.73
N VAL A 12 -10.36 2.57 3.61
CA VAL A 12 -11.13 2.26 4.81
C VAL A 12 -12.57 2.65 4.56
N ILE A 13 -13.51 1.72 4.73
CA ILE A 13 -14.93 1.96 4.46
C ILE A 13 -15.73 1.77 5.74
N GLN A 14 -16.61 2.72 6.03
CA GLN A 14 -17.44 2.72 7.22
C GLN A 14 -18.82 3.31 6.96
N TYR A 15 -19.73 3.06 7.88
CA TYR A 15 -21.06 3.66 7.89
C TYR A 15 -21.06 4.92 8.79
N GLU A 16 -21.51 6.03 8.26
CA GLU A 16 -21.66 7.26 9.02
C GLU A 16 -23.13 7.56 9.23
N ARG A 17 -23.53 7.59 10.50
CA ARG A 17 -24.84 8.07 10.92
C ARG A 17 -24.86 9.59 10.89
N LYS A 18 -25.86 10.16 10.22
CA LYS A 18 -26.10 11.61 10.18
C LYS A 18 -27.16 11.98 11.21
N ALA A 19 -27.31 13.29 11.44
CA ALA A 19 -28.33 13.81 12.36
C ALA A 19 -29.76 13.38 11.97
N GLN A 20 -30.01 13.18 10.66
CA GLN A 20 -31.24 12.61 10.14
C GLN A 20 -30.96 11.22 9.57
N PRO A 21 -31.68 10.16 10.00
CA PRO A 21 -31.42 8.78 9.57
C PRO A 21 -31.49 8.54 8.06
N ARG A 22 -32.18 9.40 7.32
CA ARG A 22 -32.26 9.33 5.84
C ARG A 22 -31.00 9.83 5.14
N GLU A 23 -30.08 10.43 5.87
CA GLU A 23 -28.81 10.97 5.39
C GLU A 23 -27.62 10.06 5.75
N ASP A 24 -27.89 8.94 6.42
CA ASP A 24 -26.88 7.94 6.74
C ASP A 24 -26.22 7.43 5.45
N VAL A 25 -24.89 7.37 5.44
CA VAL A 25 -24.13 7.08 4.23
C VAL A 25 -22.99 6.11 4.50
N VAL A 26 -22.65 5.32 3.50
CA VAL A 26 -21.40 4.57 3.46
C VAL A 26 -20.33 5.48 2.87
N VAL A 27 -19.22 5.63 3.56
CA VAL A 27 -18.11 6.51 3.17
C VAL A 27 -16.81 5.73 3.13
N ALA A 28 -15.90 6.18 2.28
CA ALA A 28 -14.60 5.56 2.10
C ALA A 28 -13.48 6.59 2.23
N TYR A 29 -12.43 6.22 2.94
CA TYR A 29 -11.31 7.09 3.24
C TYR A 29 -9.97 6.48 2.83
N SER A 30 -9.08 7.35 2.38
CA SER A 30 -7.67 7.02 2.16
C SER A 30 -6.92 6.89 3.50
N ARG A 31 -5.69 6.39 3.44
CA ARG A 31 -4.77 6.33 4.59
C ARG A 31 -4.60 7.67 5.34
N THR A 32 -4.78 8.79 4.65
CA THR A 32 -4.61 10.15 5.22
C THR A 32 -5.94 10.81 5.60
N GLY A 33 -7.04 10.05 5.60
CA GLY A 33 -8.37 10.55 5.93
C GLY A 33 -9.05 11.36 4.82
N LYS A 34 -8.52 11.34 3.58
CA LYS A 34 -9.19 11.96 2.45
C LYS A 34 -10.26 11.01 1.90
N GLU A 35 -11.45 11.52 1.66
CA GLU A 35 -12.57 10.76 1.10
C GLU A 35 -12.30 10.36 -0.35
N TRP A 36 -12.61 9.11 -0.70
CA TRP A 36 -12.66 8.61 -2.06
C TRP A 36 -14.03 8.87 -2.67
N LYS A 37 -14.10 9.65 -3.76
CA LYS A 37 -15.37 10.12 -4.35
C LYS A 37 -15.78 9.43 -5.65
N ASN A 38 -14.94 8.61 -6.22
CA ASN A 38 -15.21 7.97 -7.52
C ASN A 38 -15.28 6.45 -7.41
N ILE A 39 -15.95 5.95 -6.36
CA ILE A 39 -16.14 4.52 -6.09
C ILE A 39 -17.58 4.21 -5.66
N ASP A 40 -18.54 4.98 -6.15
CA ASP A 40 -19.97 4.86 -5.79
C ASP A 40 -20.50 3.42 -5.94
N HIS A 41 -20.04 2.72 -6.98
CA HIS A 41 -20.43 1.33 -7.24
C HIS A 41 -20.05 0.38 -6.10
N ILE A 42 -18.90 0.59 -5.46
CA ILE A 42 -18.47 -0.19 -4.29
C ILE A 42 -19.33 0.16 -3.09
N LEU A 43 -19.51 1.46 -2.81
CA LEU A 43 -20.28 1.92 -1.65
C LEU A 43 -21.73 1.47 -1.74
N PHE A 44 -22.34 1.52 -2.93
CA PHE A 44 -23.69 1.04 -3.18
C PHE A 44 -23.84 -0.47 -2.90
N ASN A 45 -22.86 -1.27 -3.35
CA ASN A 45 -22.86 -2.72 -3.12
C ASN A 45 -22.62 -3.10 -1.64
N LEU A 46 -21.97 -2.22 -0.84
CA LEU A 46 -21.75 -2.42 0.59
C LEU A 46 -22.88 -1.88 1.47
N LEU A 47 -23.79 -1.07 0.95
CA LEU A 47 -24.85 -0.45 1.75
C LEU A 47 -25.72 -1.47 2.51
N PRO A 48 -26.20 -2.58 1.92
CA PRO A 48 -27.00 -3.58 2.67
C PRO A 48 -26.20 -4.23 3.81
N PHE A 49 -24.91 -4.48 3.60
CA PHE A 49 -24.01 -5.00 4.64
C PHE A 49 -23.90 -4.03 5.82
N PHE A 50 -23.67 -2.75 5.56
CA PHE A 50 -23.50 -1.75 6.61
C PHE A 50 -24.81 -1.41 7.32
N GLN A 51 -25.96 -1.55 6.66
CA GLN A 51 -27.27 -1.40 7.34
C GLN A 51 -27.46 -2.47 8.42
N LEU A 52 -26.93 -3.68 8.22
CA LEU A 52 -26.96 -4.77 9.20
C LEU A 52 -25.78 -4.70 10.20
N ASN A 53 -24.67 -4.08 9.80
CA ASN A 53 -23.41 -4.03 10.55
C ASN A 53 -22.87 -2.59 10.67
N PRO A 54 -23.63 -1.64 11.26
CA PRO A 54 -23.29 -0.21 11.18
C PRO A 54 -22.03 0.20 11.96
N ASN A 55 -21.49 -0.66 12.80
CA ASN A 55 -20.31 -0.39 13.61
C ASN A 55 -19.04 -1.04 13.03
N VAL A 56 -19.15 -1.79 11.94
CA VAL A 56 -18.00 -2.41 11.29
C VAL A 56 -17.25 -1.38 10.48
N ILE A 57 -15.93 -1.46 10.50
CA ILE A 57 -15.05 -0.65 9.66
C ILE A 57 -14.22 -1.64 8.82
N LEU A 58 -14.41 -1.62 7.50
CA LEU A 58 -13.65 -2.46 6.57
C LEU A 58 -12.30 -1.80 6.25
N ASP A 59 -11.24 -2.59 6.23
CA ASP A 59 -9.90 -2.19 5.80
C ASP A 59 -9.49 -3.01 4.58
N GLY A 60 -9.19 -2.34 3.48
CA GLY A 60 -8.89 -3.00 2.22
C GLY A 60 -8.07 -2.13 1.28
N GLU A 61 -7.95 -2.61 0.05
CA GLU A 61 -7.24 -1.95 -1.04
C GLU A 61 -8.20 -1.72 -2.22
N LEU A 62 -8.14 -0.54 -2.82
CA LEU A 62 -8.68 -0.31 -4.15
C LEU A 62 -7.66 -0.83 -5.16
N TYR A 63 -8.04 -1.88 -5.87
CA TYR A 63 -7.15 -2.68 -6.68
C TYR A 63 -7.88 -3.36 -7.83
N ASN A 64 -7.16 -3.83 -8.81
CA ASN A 64 -7.63 -4.78 -9.81
C ASN A 64 -6.41 -5.59 -10.30
N HIS A 65 -6.47 -6.91 -10.19
CA HIS A 65 -5.35 -7.76 -10.53
C HIS A 65 -4.99 -7.74 -12.03
N ASP A 66 -5.97 -7.51 -12.90
CA ASP A 66 -5.74 -7.37 -14.34
C ASP A 66 -4.95 -6.09 -14.68
N LEU A 67 -4.93 -5.12 -13.75
CA LEU A 67 -4.18 -3.87 -13.85
C LEU A 67 -2.94 -3.83 -12.93
N ARG A 68 -2.46 -4.99 -12.46
CA ARG A 68 -1.31 -5.07 -11.53
C ARG A 68 -0.05 -4.38 -12.03
N ASN A 69 0.13 -4.30 -13.35
CA ASN A 69 1.25 -3.60 -13.98
C ASN A 69 0.91 -2.14 -14.37
N ASP A 70 -0.25 -1.64 -13.98
CA ASP A 70 -0.73 -0.29 -14.29
C ASP A 70 -1.40 0.38 -13.10
N PHE A 71 -0.68 0.43 -11.97
CA PHE A 71 -1.11 1.08 -10.73
C PHE A 71 -1.59 2.52 -10.93
N GLU A 72 -0.95 3.27 -11.85
CA GLU A 72 -1.35 4.65 -12.15
C GLU A 72 -2.77 4.75 -12.69
N LYS A 73 -3.26 3.71 -13.39
CA LYS A 73 -4.63 3.67 -13.89
C LYS A 73 -5.63 3.63 -12.73
N ILE A 74 -5.40 2.79 -11.73
CA ILE A 74 -6.22 2.74 -10.52
C ILE A 74 -6.21 4.08 -9.80
N ILE A 75 -5.01 4.66 -9.57
CA ILE A 75 -4.88 5.98 -8.93
C ILE A 75 -5.63 7.05 -9.72
N SER A 76 -5.51 7.07 -11.05
CA SER A 76 -6.18 8.06 -11.89
C SER A 76 -7.70 7.99 -11.78
N CYS A 77 -8.27 6.78 -11.63
CA CYS A 77 -9.69 6.59 -11.40
C CYS A 77 -10.13 7.13 -10.04
N VAL A 78 -9.46 6.69 -8.95
CA VAL A 78 -9.95 6.95 -7.58
C VAL A 78 -9.66 8.35 -7.06
N ARG A 79 -8.67 9.06 -7.60
CA ARG A 79 -8.30 10.43 -7.18
C ARG A 79 -9.21 11.53 -7.74
N LYS A 80 -10.21 11.20 -8.55
CA LYS A 80 -11.14 12.18 -9.10
C LYS A 80 -12.01 12.78 -7.99
N THR A 81 -11.82 14.06 -7.69
CA THR A 81 -12.60 14.77 -6.64
C THR A 81 -13.94 15.29 -7.16
N LYS A 82 -14.06 15.50 -8.46
CA LYS A 82 -15.29 15.90 -9.17
C LYS A 82 -15.49 14.96 -10.37
N PRO A 83 -15.89 13.68 -10.14
CA PRO A 83 -16.04 12.73 -11.23
C PRO A 83 -17.22 13.06 -12.11
N THR A 84 -17.03 12.95 -13.45
CA THR A 84 -18.11 12.98 -14.43
C THR A 84 -18.80 11.60 -14.53
N ALA A 85 -19.88 11.49 -15.31
CA ALA A 85 -20.54 10.22 -15.56
C ALA A 85 -19.58 9.19 -16.21
N GLU A 86 -18.75 9.63 -17.15
CA GLU A 86 -17.73 8.79 -17.80
C GLU A 86 -16.68 8.29 -16.79
N HIS A 87 -16.20 9.18 -15.90
CA HIS A 87 -15.26 8.79 -14.83
C HIS A 87 -15.88 7.74 -13.89
N LYS A 88 -17.16 7.87 -13.53
CA LYS A 88 -17.85 6.89 -12.70
C LYS A 88 -18.02 5.56 -13.42
N ALA A 89 -18.40 5.59 -14.71
CA ALA A 89 -18.53 4.38 -15.53
C ALA A 89 -17.18 3.66 -15.71
N GLU A 90 -16.09 4.40 -15.91
CA GLU A 90 -14.72 3.85 -15.98
C GLU A 90 -14.32 3.22 -14.65
N SER A 91 -14.51 3.92 -13.54
CA SER A 91 -14.19 3.40 -12.21
C SER A 91 -14.99 2.13 -11.89
N ALA A 92 -16.27 2.08 -12.24
CA ALA A 92 -17.11 0.91 -12.03
C ALA A 92 -16.66 -0.35 -12.81
N LYS A 93 -15.92 -0.17 -13.90
CA LYS A 93 -15.34 -1.28 -14.67
C LYS A 93 -13.99 -1.72 -14.15
N LEU A 94 -13.20 -0.80 -13.62
CA LEU A 94 -11.78 -1.02 -13.38
C LEU A 94 -11.41 -1.15 -11.90
N VAL A 95 -12.15 -0.47 -11.01
CA VAL A 95 -11.78 -0.41 -9.58
C VAL A 95 -12.58 -1.41 -8.78
N GLN A 96 -11.88 -2.24 -8.02
CA GLN A 96 -12.45 -3.20 -7.10
C GLN A 96 -11.96 -2.88 -5.68
N PHE A 97 -12.76 -3.25 -4.68
CA PHE A 97 -12.38 -3.20 -3.27
C PHE A 97 -12.00 -4.60 -2.80
N HIS A 98 -10.76 -4.77 -2.40
CA HIS A 98 -10.23 -6.01 -1.86
C HIS A 98 -10.10 -5.88 -0.34
N CYS A 99 -11.04 -6.48 0.40
CA CYS A 99 -11.06 -6.48 1.85
C CYS A 99 -10.04 -7.48 2.40
N TYR A 100 -9.10 -7.00 3.21
CA TYR A 100 -8.08 -7.83 3.84
C TYR A 100 -8.16 -7.84 5.37
N ASP A 101 -8.91 -6.93 5.98
CA ASP A 101 -9.10 -6.86 7.43
C ASP A 101 -10.37 -6.07 7.79
N ILE A 102 -10.74 -6.10 9.06
CA ILE A 102 -11.66 -5.15 9.69
C ILE A 102 -10.94 -4.46 10.85
N ILE A 103 -11.28 -3.21 11.13
CA ILE A 103 -10.74 -2.48 12.27
C ILE A 103 -11.53 -2.85 13.51
N ASP A 104 -11.04 -3.84 14.25
CA ASP A 104 -11.62 -4.31 15.51
C ASP A 104 -10.47 -4.69 16.47
N GLU A 105 -10.23 -3.81 17.45
CA GLU A 105 -9.16 -3.97 18.44
C GLU A 105 -9.49 -5.00 19.54
N THR A 106 -10.67 -5.64 19.48
CA THR A 106 -11.11 -6.66 20.43
C THR A 106 -11.00 -8.07 19.89
N LYS A 107 -10.76 -8.25 18.58
CA LYS A 107 -10.70 -9.54 17.89
C LYS A 107 -9.30 -9.85 17.38
N THR A 108 -8.91 -11.11 17.44
CA THR A 108 -7.69 -11.60 16.79
C THR A 108 -7.85 -11.59 15.27
N PHE A 109 -6.74 -11.72 14.55
CA PHE A 109 -6.77 -11.68 13.08
C PHE A 109 -7.64 -12.81 12.49
N ASP A 110 -7.54 -14.03 13.01
CA ASP A 110 -8.33 -15.17 12.52
C ASP A 110 -9.83 -14.95 12.72
N GLN A 111 -10.23 -14.34 13.84
CA GLN A 111 -11.63 -13.98 14.09
C GLN A 111 -12.13 -12.91 13.10
N ARG A 112 -11.28 -11.95 12.76
CA ARG A 112 -11.60 -10.89 11.80
C ARG A 112 -11.66 -11.44 10.36
N ASP A 113 -10.73 -12.30 9.98
CA ASP A 113 -10.71 -12.97 8.66
C ASP A 113 -11.94 -13.89 8.48
N THR A 114 -12.28 -14.63 9.52
CA THR A 114 -13.51 -15.45 9.54
C THR A 114 -14.76 -14.58 9.36
N PHE A 115 -14.84 -13.43 10.04
CA PHE A 115 -15.95 -12.51 9.88
C PHE A 115 -16.04 -11.98 8.43
N ILE A 116 -14.92 -11.61 7.82
CA ILE A 116 -14.88 -11.16 6.42
C ILE A 116 -15.44 -12.23 5.50
N LYS A 117 -14.96 -13.46 5.60
CA LYS A 117 -15.35 -14.58 4.75
C LYS A 117 -16.85 -14.92 4.83
N HIS A 118 -17.47 -14.70 5.98
CA HIS A 118 -18.86 -15.10 6.20
C HIS A 118 -19.87 -13.94 6.09
N SER A 119 -19.43 -12.70 6.27
CA SER A 119 -20.36 -11.57 6.43
C SER A 119 -20.18 -10.49 5.38
N VAL A 120 -18.96 -10.22 4.92
CA VAL A 120 -18.72 -9.22 3.88
C VAL A 120 -19.16 -9.76 2.52
N PRO A 121 -19.94 -9.03 1.71
CA PRO A 121 -20.34 -9.51 0.39
C PRO A 121 -19.14 -9.75 -0.53
N TYR A 122 -19.26 -10.73 -1.41
CA TYR A 122 -18.31 -11.04 -2.46
C TYR A 122 -19.03 -10.93 -3.82
N ASN A 123 -18.53 -10.08 -4.71
CA ASN A 123 -19.11 -9.88 -6.05
C ASN A 123 -18.06 -9.31 -7.03
N HIS A 124 -18.49 -8.83 -8.20
CA HIS A 124 -17.61 -8.32 -9.26
C HIS A 124 -16.74 -7.13 -8.86
N CYS A 125 -17.11 -6.36 -7.85
CA CYS A 125 -16.34 -5.19 -7.38
C CYS A 125 -15.93 -5.25 -5.91
N ILE A 126 -16.33 -6.31 -5.18
CA ILE A 126 -15.94 -6.53 -3.78
C ILE A 126 -15.33 -7.93 -3.68
N HIS A 127 -14.09 -8.00 -3.26
CA HIS A 127 -13.32 -9.23 -3.13
C HIS A 127 -12.78 -9.39 -1.71
N HIS A 128 -12.58 -10.64 -1.27
CA HIS A 128 -11.81 -10.92 -0.07
C HIS A 128 -10.38 -11.25 -0.48
N VAL A 129 -9.40 -10.71 0.23
CA VAL A 129 -8.02 -11.11 0.01
C VAL A 129 -7.81 -12.51 0.55
N GLU A 130 -7.28 -13.40 -0.28
CA GLU A 130 -6.98 -14.77 0.11
C GLU A 130 -6.04 -14.79 1.32
N THR A 131 -6.43 -15.48 2.38
CA THR A 131 -5.62 -15.65 3.59
C THR A 131 -5.27 -17.12 3.71
N LEU A 132 -3.97 -17.43 3.67
CA LEU A 132 -3.43 -18.76 3.89
C LEU A 132 -2.93 -18.88 5.33
N GLU A 133 -3.36 -19.91 6.02
CA GLU A 133 -2.76 -20.29 7.30
C GLU A 133 -1.44 -21.00 7.00
N ILE A 134 -0.34 -20.51 7.54
CA ILE A 134 1.01 -21.01 7.25
C ILE A 134 1.84 -21.09 8.53
N ASP A 135 2.80 -21.99 8.53
CA ASP A 135 3.91 -22.00 9.48
C ASP A 135 5.12 -21.17 9.01
N GLU A 136 6.13 -21.04 9.86
CA GLU A 136 7.32 -20.25 9.57
C GLU A 136 8.13 -20.80 8.37
N MET A 137 8.14 -22.12 8.18
CA MET A 137 8.89 -22.77 7.12
C MET A 137 8.26 -22.53 5.74
N GLN A 138 6.95 -22.29 5.69
CA GLN A 138 6.20 -22.06 4.46
C GLN A 138 6.25 -20.62 3.96
N VAL A 139 6.74 -19.67 4.78
CA VAL A 139 6.74 -18.21 4.45
C VAL A 139 7.39 -17.94 3.10
N HIS A 140 8.60 -18.47 2.86
CA HIS A 140 9.32 -18.22 1.60
C HIS A 140 8.64 -18.90 0.40
N TYR A 141 8.09 -20.07 0.58
CA TYR A 141 7.36 -20.79 -0.46
C TYR A 141 6.11 -20.01 -0.89
N VAL A 142 5.27 -19.63 0.07
CA VAL A 142 4.04 -18.86 -0.22
C VAL A 142 4.37 -17.47 -0.78
N HIS A 143 5.48 -16.86 -0.33
CA HIS A 143 5.95 -15.61 -0.91
C HIS A 143 6.31 -15.78 -2.40
N GLY A 144 7.07 -16.81 -2.75
CA GLY A 144 7.37 -17.15 -4.15
C GLY A 144 6.10 -17.32 -4.99
N MET A 145 5.11 -18.07 -4.49
CA MET A 145 3.82 -18.24 -5.17
C MET A 145 3.11 -16.89 -5.42
N ASN A 146 3.14 -15.97 -4.45
CA ASN A 146 2.53 -14.66 -4.63
C ASN A 146 3.23 -13.83 -5.71
N LEU A 147 4.57 -13.88 -5.76
CA LEU A 147 5.35 -13.22 -6.81
C LEU A 147 5.06 -13.83 -8.20
N GLU A 148 4.99 -15.15 -8.32
CA GLU A 148 4.64 -15.84 -9.57
C GLU A 148 3.23 -15.47 -10.07
N LYS A 149 2.29 -15.26 -9.15
CA LYS A 149 0.95 -14.73 -9.45
C LYS A 149 0.97 -13.25 -9.85
N GLY A 150 2.10 -12.54 -9.73
CA GLY A 150 2.25 -11.13 -10.09
C GLY A 150 1.81 -10.14 -9.01
N TYR A 151 1.77 -10.56 -7.75
CA TYR A 151 1.59 -9.64 -6.63
C TYR A 151 2.90 -8.93 -6.25
N GLU A 152 2.80 -7.77 -5.62
CA GLU A 152 3.96 -6.97 -5.17
C GLU A 152 4.84 -7.70 -4.13
N GLY A 153 4.29 -8.72 -3.50
CA GLY A 153 4.92 -9.47 -2.43
C GLY A 153 3.88 -10.10 -1.51
N SER A 154 4.16 -10.12 -0.22
CA SER A 154 3.30 -10.76 0.77
C SER A 154 3.19 -9.96 2.06
N ILE A 155 2.09 -10.17 2.76
CA ILE A 155 1.83 -9.65 4.10
C ILE A 155 1.72 -10.84 5.06
N VAL A 156 2.64 -10.94 6.02
CA VAL A 156 2.53 -11.88 7.13
C VAL A 156 1.79 -11.22 8.28
N ARG A 157 0.78 -11.89 8.80
CA ARG A 157 -0.05 -11.44 9.93
C ARG A 157 0.05 -12.43 11.08
N LEU A 158 0.37 -11.93 12.26
CA LEU A 158 0.26 -12.69 13.48
C LEU A 158 -1.21 -12.67 13.95
N ASN A 159 -1.62 -13.74 14.63
CA ASN A 159 -2.99 -13.85 15.14
C ASN A 159 -3.16 -13.02 16.43
N THR A 160 -3.18 -11.72 16.29
CA THR A 160 -3.35 -10.73 17.37
C THR A 160 -4.46 -9.74 17.05
N GLU A 161 -4.84 -8.93 18.03
CA GLU A 161 -5.82 -7.87 17.87
C GLU A 161 -5.34 -6.83 16.85
N TYR A 162 -6.29 -6.12 16.24
CA TYR A 162 -5.99 -5.03 15.30
C TYR A 162 -5.28 -3.89 16.03
N GLN A 163 -4.25 -3.33 15.41
CA GLN A 163 -3.52 -2.20 15.97
C GLN A 163 -3.53 -1.02 15.00
N CYS A 164 -4.15 0.10 15.41
CA CYS A 164 -4.21 1.35 14.65
C CYS A 164 -2.87 2.09 14.55
N LYS A 165 -1.75 1.41 14.69
CA LYS A 165 -0.38 1.93 14.62
C LYS A 165 0.55 0.98 13.87
N ARG A 166 1.80 1.39 13.65
CA ARG A 166 2.82 0.44 13.16
C ARG A 166 3.02 -0.66 14.18
N SER A 167 2.92 -1.91 13.75
CA SER A 167 3.00 -3.09 14.58
C SER A 167 3.93 -4.13 13.98
N HIS A 168 4.58 -4.91 14.84
CA HIS A 168 5.31 -6.10 14.44
C HIS A 168 4.39 -7.27 14.09
N SER A 169 3.09 -7.17 14.40
CA SER A 169 2.09 -8.18 14.07
C SER A 169 1.73 -8.21 12.57
N LEU A 170 2.15 -7.19 11.81
CA LEU A 170 2.01 -7.11 10.36
C LEU A 170 3.38 -6.87 9.75
N ARG A 171 3.89 -7.85 9.01
CA ARG A 171 5.20 -7.79 8.35
C ARG A 171 5.04 -7.87 6.84
N LYS A 172 5.72 -6.97 6.14
CA LYS A 172 5.74 -6.93 4.68
C LYS A 172 6.96 -7.66 4.16
N PHE A 173 6.74 -8.63 3.29
CA PHE A 173 7.76 -9.31 2.52
C PHE A 173 7.74 -8.77 1.09
N LYS A 174 8.86 -8.26 0.63
CA LYS A 174 9.09 -7.76 -0.72
C LYS A 174 10.46 -8.17 -1.16
N ASP A 175 10.61 -8.51 -2.42
CA ASP A 175 11.92 -8.68 -3.02
C ASP A 175 12.51 -7.32 -3.37
N PHE A 176 13.80 -7.22 -3.19
CA PHE A 176 14.58 -6.06 -3.59
C PHE A 176 15.61 -6.48 -4.62
N HIS A 177 15.86 -5.59 -5.56
CA HIS A 177 16.88 -5.76 -6.58
C HIS A 177 18.07 -4.87 -6.25
N ASP A 178 19.27 -5.40 -6.42
CA ASP A 178 20.48 -4.62 -6.32
C ASP A 178 20.96 -4.27 -7.73
N THR A 179 21.46 -3.06 -7.90
CA THR A 179 22.12 -2.61 -9.12
C THR A 179 23.16 -1.56 -8.78
N GLU A 180 23.92 -1.14 -9.78
CA GLU A 180 24.99 -0.16 -9.62
C GLU A 180 24.67 1.12 -10.37
N ALA A 181 25.14 2.25 -9.82
CA ALA A 181 25.08 3.54 -10.47
C ALA A 181 26.31 4.38 -10.13
N THR A 182 26.70 5.27 -11.03
CA THR A 182 27.79 6.23 -10.79
C THR A 182 27.24 7.45 -10.08
N LEU A 183 27.86 7.83 -8.98
CA LEU A 183 27.50 9.04 -8.21
C LEU A 183 27.96 10.27 -8.97
N THR A 184 27.03 11.17 -9.35
CA THR A 184 27.33 12.37 -10.15
C THR A 184 27.45 13.63 -9.33
N SER A 185 26.68 13.74 -8.25
CA SER A 185 26.73 14.87 -7.32
C SER A 185 26.08 14.48 -5.98
N TRP A 186 26.06 15.39 -5.04
CA TRP A 186 25.39 15.21 -3.77
C TRP A 186 24.54 16.42 -3.39
N VAL A 187 23.55 16.20 -2.54
CA VAL A 187 22.66 17.22 -1.99
C VAL A 187 22.68 17.13 -0.48
N GLU A 188 22.89 18.25 0.18
CA GLU A 188 22.88 18.33 1.63
C GLU A 188 21.50 18.03 2.22
N GLY A 189 21.48 17.42 3.39
CA GLY A 189 20.26 17.17 4.15
C GLY A 189 19.60 18.48 4.60
N LYS A 190 18.27 18.47 4.76
CA LYS A 190 17.50 19.65 5.19
C LYS A 190 17.03 19.49 6.65
N GLY A 191 16.80 20.64 7.31
CA GLY A 191 16.30 20.70 8.68
C GLY A 191 17.26 20.04 9.66
N LYS A 192 16.80 19.03 10.38
CA LYS A 192 17.64 18.29 11.34
C LYS A 192 18.82 17.53 10.73
N ARG A 193 18.87 17.40 9.39
CA ARG A 193 19.94 16.70 8.67
C ARG A 193 20.96 17.65 8.01
N VAL A 194 20.96 18.92 8.31
CA VAL A 194 22.03 19.86 7.90
C VAL A 194 23.37 19.36 8.43
N GLY A 195 24.42 19.48 7.64
CA GLY A 195 25.75 18.91 7.94
C GLY A 195 25.89 17.42 7.62
N THR A 196 24.96 16.86 6.83
CA THR A 196 25.05 15.49 6.30
C THR A 196 24.68 15.45 4.83
N ILE A 197 25.06 14.38 4.12
CA ILE A 197 24.53 14.13 2.78
C ILE A 197 23.09 13.60 2.91
N GLY A 198 22.13 14.34 2.36
CA GLY A 198 20.74 13.93 2.30
C GLY A 198 20.48 12.89 1.21
N LYS A 199 21.09 13.09 0.04
CA LYS A 199 21.07 12.14 -1.09
C LYS A 199 22.27 12.35 -2.01
N PHE A 200 22.68 11.31 -2.69
CA PHE A 200 23.48 11.41 -3.91
C PHE A 200 22.57 11.48 -5.14
N MET A 201 23.00 12.25 -6.14
CA MET A 201 22.50 12.07 -7.50
C MET A 201 23.36 11.01 -8.17
N ALA A 202 22.74 10.16 -8.96
CA ALA A 202 23.42 9.04 -9.59
C ALA A 202 22.87 8.83 -11.01
N ILE A 203 23.67 8.18 -11.84
CA ILE A 203 23.31 7.77 -13.20
C ILE A 203 23.53 6.27 -13.31
N ASP A 204 22.54 5.54 -13.81
CA ASP A 204 22.66 4.09 -14.06
C ASP A 204 23.31 3.80 -15.41
N ALA A 205 23.49 2.50 -15.73
CA ALA A 205 24.09 2.06 -16.99
C ALA A 205 23.27 2.42 -18.23
N ASP A 206 21.97 2.66 -18.05
CA ASP A 206 21.04 3.04 -19.11
C ASP A 206 21.00 4.56 -19.34
N GLY A 207 21.72 5.35 -18.52
CA GLY A 207 21.78 6.82 -18.61
C GLY A 207 20.67 7.53 -17.82
N ASN A 208 19.91 6.83 -16.98
CA ASN A 208 18.85 7.44 -16.18
C ASN A 208 19.44 8.11 -14.95
N GLU A 209 19.06 9.37 -14.73
CA GLU A 209 19.44 10.13 -13.54
C GLU A 209 18.39 10.02 -12.44
N PHE A 210 18.82 9.77 -11.22
CA PHE A 210 17.95 9.67 -10.06
C PHE A 210 18.66 10.06 -8.76
N GLY A 211 17.88 10.27 -7.69
CA GLY A 211 18.39 10.61 -6.38
C GLY A 211 18.38 9.40 -5.45
N MET A 212 19.55 9.03 -4.90
CA MET A 212 19.73 7.96 -3.92
C MET A 212 19.78 8.57 -2.50
N PRO A 213 18.71 8.44 -1.67
CA PRO A 213 18.74 8.89 -0.30
C PRO A 213 19.80 8.13 0.51
N VAL A 214 20.58 8.84 1.32
CA VAL A 214 21.54 8.20 2.22
C VAL A 214 20.83 7.85 3.53
N MET A 215 20.83 6.57 3.87
CA MET A 215 20.15 6.05 5.05
C MET A 215 21.16 5.43 6.02
N ASP A 216 21.52 6.18 7.05
CA ASP A 216 22.34 5.70 8.15
C ASP A 216 22.05 6.53 9.43
N LYS A 217 22.70 6.17 10.54
CA LYS A 217 22.60 6.92 11.79
C LYS A 217 23.13 8.35 11.59
N PHE A 218 22.39 9.34 12.06
CA PHE A 218 22.72 10.76 11.86
C PHE A 218 24.17 11.09 12.24
N LYS A 219 24.63 10.59 13.40
CA LYS A 219 26.01 10.83 13.86
C LYS A 219 27.04 10.29 12.87
N TYR A 220 26.83 9.08 12.33
CA TYR A 220 27.74 8.51 11.33
C TYR A 220 27.80 9.35 10.06
N LEU A 221 26.64 9.82 9.58
CA LEU A 221 26.56 10.67 8.39
C LEU A 221 27.26 12.02 8.62
N GLN A 222 27.13 12.59 9.81
CA GLN A 222 27.79 13.85 10.19
C GLN A 222 29.31 13.68 10.31
N ASP A 223 29.77 12.66 11.01
CA ASP A 223 31.19 12.37 11.21
C ASP A 223 31.91 12.06 9.86
N ASN A 224 31.19 11.56 8.86
CA ASN A 224 31.73 11.20 7.55
C ASN A 224 31.36 12.18 6.44
N PHE A 225 30.78 13.34 6.73
CA PHE A 225 30.24 14.25 5.72
C PHE A 225 31.29 14.64 4.66
N GLU A 226 32.48 15.10 5.08
CA GLU A 226 33.53 15.50 4.15
C GLU A 226 34.09 14.30 3.36
N LYS A 227 34.24 13.13 3.99
CA LYS A 227 34.67 11.90 3.32
C LYS A 227 33.66 11.46 2.26
N MET A 228 32.36 11.52 2.55
CA MET A 228 31.31 11.09 1.64
C MET A 228 31.23 11.98 0.39
N LYS A 229 31.54 13.26 0.48
CA LYS A 229 31.63 14.15 -0.68
C LYS A 229 32.61 13.65 -1.74
N THR A 230 33.69 12.99 -1.32
CA THR A 230 34.71 12.44 -2.21
C THR A 230 34.27 11.18 -2.95
N TRP A 231 33.05 10.71 -2.71
CA TRP A 231 32.48 9.54 -3.41
C TRP A 231 31.90 9.88 -4.77
N VAL A 232 31.70 11.15 -5.09
CA VAL A 232 31.32 11.60 -6.44
C VAL A 232 32.29 11.06 -7.47
N GLY A 233 31.78 10.49 -8.55
CA GLY A 233 32.54 9.79 -9.58
C GLY A 233 32.78 8.30 -9.30
N LYS A 234 32.38 7.80 -8.12
CA LYS A 234 32.49 6.37 -7.80
C LYS A 234 31.20 5.63 -8.10
N THR A 235 31.33 4.33 -8.38
CA THR A 235 30.19 3.41 -8.46
C THR A 235 29.71 3.05 -7.07
N ALA A 236 28.39 3.06 -6.88
CA ALA A 236 27.73 2.63 -5.67
C ALA A 236 26.67 1.57 -6.01
N THR A 237 26.67 0.46 -5.26
CA THR A 237 25.58 -0.50 -5.27
C THR A 237 24.41 0.06 -4.47
N PHE A 238 23.21 -0.03 -4.99
CA PHE A 238 21.99 0.37 -4.29
C PHE A 238 20.88 -0.65 -4.49
N THR A 239 20.02 -0.71 -3.50
CA THR A 239 18.86 -1.59 -3.50
C THR A 239 17.62 -0.81 -3.89
N TYR A 240 16.83 -1.32 -4.82
CA TYR A 240 15.55 -0.74 -5.22
C TYR A 240 14.48 -1.83 -5.25
N PHE A 241 13.23 -1.41 -5.15
CA PHE A 241 12.09 -2.31 -5.19
C PHE A 241 11.52 -2.41 -6.60
N GLU A 242 11.29 -1.28 -7.24
CA GLU A 242 10.65 -1.20 -8.56
C GLU A 242 11.15 0.05 -9.30
N ARG A 243 11.22 -0.04 -10.64
CA ARG A 243 11.47 1.13 -11.49
C ARG A 243 10.14 1.84 -11.80
N THR A 244 10.12 3.15 -11.77
CA THR A 244 8.96 3.92 -12.19
C THR A 244 8.86 3.98 -13.72
N LYS A 245 7.66 4.24 -14.26
CA LYS A 245 7.47 4.39 -15.72
C LYS A 245 8.22 5.60 -16.31
N ALA A 246 8.67 6.50 -15.46
CA ALA A 246 9.43 7.69 -15.88
C ALA A 246 10.93 7.39 -16.08
N ASN A 247 11.39 6.22 -15.64
CA ASN A 247 12.78 5.76 -15.78
C ASN A 247 12.80 4.24 -15.88
#